data_b70b36e47af1fedff2e1a93eb6534369
#
_entry.id   b70b36e47af1fedff2e1a93eb6534369
#
_cell.length_a   1.000
_cell.length_b   1.000
_cell.length_c   1.000
_cell.angle_alpha   90.00
_cell.angle_beta   90.00
_cell.angle_gamma   90.00
#
_symmetry.space_group_name_H-M   'P 1'
#
loop_
_entity.id
_entity.type
_entity.pdbx_description
1 polymer ?
#
loop_
_entity_poly.entity_id
_entity_poly.type
_entity_poly.pdbx_seq_one_letter_code
_entity_poly.pdbx_strand_id
1 'polypeptide(L)'
;MLLEVLKRIPLNRKISTAAGYELSRRTLQRYLKALSESDMGVQCDDKSKPFGYRRLLNSNDLDRVGLGADGALLLLLAREHLRYQMPPDLTNSLSYLFDAAENYMHTASGSSPEKRWLSKVRFVSGSLPLCPPMIRPLIFNKVSEGLFKQVKLDIVYFKSENEEEVQLRVSPLGLVQQDVRLYLVCCYEDTTQIRNLALHRIKKVELTTFIAEEPKGFDLQQYVDRSPFNYGNAQKVLLEMVFKNRQTALILRETPFNRMQKLEERRDGTFKLTVEVADTVLLTGWIEAWREKAGIISVKKTPIQ
;
A
#
# COMPACT_ATOMS: atom_id res chain seq x y z
N MET A 1 -18.89 5.76 13.09
CA MET A 1 -19.76 6.18 11.95
C MET A 1 -21.26 6.01 12.22
N LEU A 2 -21.75 4.92 12.80
CA LEU A 2 -23.18 4.77 13.17
C LEU A 2 -23.68 5.76 14.26
N LEU A 3 -22.81 6.25 15.09
CA LEU A 3 -23.12 7.09 16.27
C LEU A 3 -23.33 8.59 15.96
N GLU A 4 -22.68 9.12 14.93
CA GLU A 4 -22.95 10.51 14.49
C GLU A 4 -24.25 10.65 13.71
N VAL A 5 -24.71 9.58 13.09
CA VAL A 5 -25.96 9.56 12.32
C VAL A 5 -27.17 9.74 13.25
N LEU A 6 -27.13 9.18 14.46
CA LEU A 6 -28.24 9.27 15.42
C LEU A 6 -28.48 10.68 15.97
N LYS A 7 -27.48 11.55 16.00
CA LYS A 7 -27.59 12.95 16.46
C LYS A 7 -28.36 13.85 15.50
N ARG A 8 -28.49 13.47 14.22
CA ARG A 8 -29.03 14.33 13.15
C ARG A 8 -30.36 13.87 12.54
N ILE A 9 -30.97 12.77 13.04
CA ILE A 9 -32.18 12.24 12.43
C ILE A 9 -33.44 12.77 13.16
N PRO A 10 -34.37 13.43 12.47
CA PRO A 10 -35.65 13.85 13.02
C PRO A 10 -36.46 12.66 13.55
N LEU A 11 -37.26 12.89 14.59
CA LEU A 11 -38.02 11.88 15.34
C LEU A 11 -38.90 10.95 14.49
N ASN A 12 -39.31 11.37 13.27
CA ASN A 12 -40.25 10.66 12.42
C ASN A 12 -39.64 9.97 11.18
N ARG A 13 -38.33 9.91 11.06
CA ARG A 13 -37.70 9.26 9.89
C ARG A 13 -37.27 7.83 10.22
N LYS A 14 -37.66 6.89 9.36
CA LYS A 14 -37.13 5.53 9.38
C LYS A 14 -35.65 5.54 9.00
N ILE A 15 -34.87 4.68 9.62
CA ILE A 15 -33.44 4.56 9.40
C ILE A 15 -33.20 3.32 8.52
N SER A 16 -32.63 3.52 7.35
CA SER A 16 -32.22 2.40 6.49
C SER A 16 -30.89 1.83 7.00
N THR A 17 -30.84 0.50 7.18
CA THR A 17 -29.60 -0.21 7.51
C THR A 17 -28.81 -0.49 6.24
N ALA A 18 -27.52 -0.80 6.36
CA ALA A 18 -26.68 -1.23 5.25
C ALA A 18 -27.20 -2.47 4.50
N ALA A 19 -28.08 -3.27 5.17
CA ALA A 19 -28.75 -4.43 4.59
C ALA A 19 -30.14 -4.08 4.00
N GLY A 20 -30.50 -2.81 3.88
CA GLY A 20 -31.74 -2.37 3.26
C GLY A 20 -33.01 -2.44 4.15
N TYR A 21 -32.87 -2.76 5.44
CA TYR A 21 -34.01 -2.80 6.37
C TYR A 21 -34.31 -1.40 6.91
N GLU A 22 -35.58 -1.00 6.90
CA GLU A 22 -36.05 0.23 7.53
C GLU A 22 -36.42 -0.02 8.99
N LEU A 23 -35.71 0.62 9.92
CA LEU A 23 -35.94 0.52 11.36
C LEU A 23 -36.49 1.80 11.94
N SER A 24 -37.43 1.70 12.88
CA SER A 24 -37.83 2.83 13.70
C SER A 24 -36.72 3.19 14.69
N ARG A 25 -36.62 4.48 15.07
CA ARG A 25 -35.65 4.94 16.08
C ARG A 25 -35.79 4.16 17.39
N ARG A 26 -37.02 3.85 17.80
CA ARG A 26 -37.33 3.09 19.04
C ARG A 26 -36.80 1.64 18.93
N THR A 27 -36.97 1.01 17.78
CA THR A 27 -36.46 -0.32 17.52
C THR A 27 -34.93 -0.34 17.55
N LEU A 28 -34.28 0.66 16.93
CA LEU A 28 -32.82 0.77 16.93
C LEU A 28 -32.26 1.01 18.34
N GLN A 29 -32.89 1.88 19.14
CA GLN A 29 -32.49 2.11 20.54
C GLN A 29 -32.62 0.84 21.38
N ARG A 30 -33.69 0.05 21.18
CA ARG A 30 -33.87 -1.22 21.88
C ARG A 30 -32.79 -2.22 21.52
N TYR A 31 -32.44 -2.33 20.23
CA TYR A 31 -31.35 -3.20 19.81
C TYR A 31 -29.98 -2.73 20.34
N LEU A 32 -29.68 -1.45 20.29
CA LEU A 32 -28.42 -0.89 20.83
C LEU A 32 -28.32 -1.10 22.34
N LYS A 33 -29.43 -0.99 23.06
CA LYS A 33 -29.48 -1.28 24.49
C LYS A 33 -29.25 -2.77 24.76
N ALA A 34 -29.92 -3.65 24.03
CA ALA A 34 -29.73 -5.10 24.14
C ALA A 34 -28.28 -5.51 23.80
N LEU A 35 -27.66 -4.86 22.80
CA LEU A 35 -26.27 -5.07 22.47
C LEU A 35 -25.31 -4.58 23.57
N SER A 36 -25.64 -3.48 24.27
CA SER A 36 -24.83 -2.99 25.38
C SER A 36 -24.95 -3.86 26.65
N GLU A 37 -26.05 -4.60 26.77
CA GLU A 37 -26.29 -5.58 27.85
C GLU A 37 -25.76 -6.99 27.50
N SER A 38 -25.33 -7.18 26.26
CA SER A 38 -24.72 -8.42 25.76
C SER A 38 -23.19 -8.36 25.85
N ASP A 39 -22.58 -9.53 25.70
CA ASP A 39 -21.11 -9.71 25.68
C ASP A 39 -20.44 -9.22 24.37
N MET A 40 -21.15 -8.39 23.60
CA MET A 40 -20.71 -7.91 22.27
C MET A 40 -19.79 -6.67 22.33
N GLY A 41 -19.35 -6.26 23.52
CA GLY A 41 -18.42 -5.14 23.70
C GLY A 41 -19.00 -3.77 23.31
N VAL A 42 -20.32 -3.61 23.33
CA VAL A 42 -20.98 -2.33 23.09
C VAL A 42 -21.12 -1.57 24.41
N GLN A 43 -20.50 -0.39 24.50
CA GLN A 43 -20.61 0.49 25.66
C GLN A 43 -21.61 1.61 25.38
N CYS A 44 -22.54 1.82 26.33
CA CYS A 44 -23.46 2.96 26.30
C CYS A 44 -22.84 4.15 27.06
N ASP A 45 -22.82 5.32 26.43
CA ASP A 45 -22.53 6.59 27.08
C ASP A 45 -23.88 7.27 27.40
N ASP A 46 -24.27 7.24 28.67
CA ASP A 46 -25.53 7.76 29.20
C ASP A 46 -25.42 9.18 29.78
N LYS A 47 -24.23 9.80 29.70
CA LYS A 47 -23.98 11.14 30.25
C LYS A 47 -24.75 12.26 29.57
N SER A 48 -25.23 12.03 28.34
CA SER A 48 -26.02 13.00 27.59
C SER A 48 -27.13 12.34 26.76
N LYS A 49 -28.23 13.05 26.53
CA LYS A 49 -29.30 12.58 25.61
C LYS A 49 -29.14 13.26 24.26
N PRO A 50 -29.23 12.51 23.14
CA PRO A 50 -29.46 11.07 23.03
C PRO A 50 -28.22 10.27 23.47
N PHE A 51 -28.45 9.09 24.09
CA PHE A 51 -27.36 8.20 24.52
C PHE A 51 -26.44 7.83 23.37
N GLY A 52 -25.13 7.88 23.63
CA GLY A 52 -24.11 7.43 22.72
C GLY A 52 -23.83 5.95 22.91
N TYR A 53 -23.60 5.20 21.81
CA TYR A 53 -23.17 3.81 21.88
C TYR A 53 -21.88 3.67 21.08
N ARG A 54 -20.88 3.04 21.66
CA ARG A 54 -19.61 2.73 20.99
C ARG A 54 -19.29 1.25 21.17
N ARG A 55 -18.74 0.64 20.16
CA ARG A 55 -18.19 -0.70 20.30
C ARG A 55 -16.75 -0.59 20.77
N LEU A 56 -16.45 -1.24 21.88
CA LEU A 56 -15.07 -1.48 22.30
C LEU A 56 -14.63 -2.80 21.71
N LEU A 57 -13.55 -2.80 20.97
CA LEU A 57 -12.91 -4.02 20.52
C LEU A 57 -12.11 -4.58 21.70
N ASN A 58 -12.55 -5.74 22.18
CA ASN A 58 -11.87 -6.48 23.24
C ASN A 58 -10.92 -7.50 22.61
N SER A 59 -9.98 -8.04 23.40
CA SER A 59 -9.11 -9.14 22.99
C SER A 59 -9.88 -10.32 22.39
N ASN A 60 -11.09 -10.59 22.89
CA ASN A 60 -11.96 -11.65 22.40
C ASN A 60 -12.56 -11.40 21.00
N ASP A 61 -12.50 -10.17 20.47
CA ASP A 61 -13.04 -9.89 19.13
C ASP A 61 -12.18 -10.52 18.02
N LEU A 62 -10.89 -10.65 18.24
CA LEU A 62 -10.01 -11.37 17.30
C LEU A 62 -10.29 -12.87 17.30
N ASP A 63 -10.59 -13.47 18.46
CA ASP A 63 -11.00 -14.88 18.55
C ASP A 63 -12.35 -15.12 17.86
N ARG A 64 -13.30 -14.20 17.98
CA ARG A 64 -14.60 -14.25 17.30
C ARG A 64 -14.50 -14.19 15.79
N VAL A 65 -13.51 -13.47 15.26
CA VAL A 65 -13.19 -13.44 13.81
C VAL A 65 -12.27 -14.60 13.40
N GLY A 66 -11.93 -15.51 14.33
CA GLY A 66 -11.04 -16.65 14.08
C GLY A 66 -9.57 -16.27 13.91
N LEU A 67 -9.17 -15.08 14.35
CA LEU A 67 -7.81 -14.61 14.18
C LEU A 67 -6.88 -14.94 15.36
N GLY A 68 -7.37 -15.31 16.53
CA GLY A 68 -6.58 -15.77 17.66
C GLY A 68 -5.19 -15.14 17.85
N ALA A 69 -4.31 -15.85 18.52
CA ALA A 69 -2.91 -15.40 18.76
C ALA A 69 -2.11 -15.27 17.47
N ASP A 70 -2.27 -16.20 16.54
CA ASP A 70 -1.55 -16.18 15.24
C ASP A 70 -2.00 -15.01 14.37
N GLY A 71 -3.30 -14.71 14.36
CA GLY A 71 -3.84 -13.56 13.65
C GLY A 71 -3.40 -12.23 14.24
N ALA A 72 -3.34 -12.12 15.58
CA ALA A 72 -2.82 -10.94 16.26
C ALA A 72 -1.34 -10.72 15.91
N LEU A 73 -0.55 -11.79 15.93
CA LEU A 73 0.85 -11.76 15.53
C LEU A 73 1.03 -11.30 14.09
N LEU A 74 0.26 -11.88 13.15
CA LEU A 74 0.30 -11.52 11.73
C LEU A 74 -0.06 -10.04 11.51
N LEU A 75 -1.09 -9.52 12.19
CA LEU A 75 -1.49 -8.11 12.11
C LEU A 75 -0.38 -7.18 12.60
N LEU A 76 0.29 -7.51 13.70
CA LEU A 76 1.39 -6.70 14.23
C LEU A 76 2.61 -6.72 13.31
N LEU A 77 2.94 -7.87 12.71
CA LEU A 77 3.99 -7.97 11.70
C LEU A 77 3.64 -7.18 10.44
N ALA A 78 2.40 -7.27 9.97
CA ALA A 78 1.91 -6.49 8.84
C ALA A 78 2.02 -4.99 9.13
N ARG A 79 1.63 -4.52 10.33
CA ARG A 79 1.78 -3.13 10.75
C ARG A 79 3.24 -2.65 10.66
N GLU A 80 4.17 -3.43 11.20
CA GLU A 80 5.60 -3.08 11.15
C GLU A 80 6.12 -3.04 9.70
N HIS A 81 5.71 -4.00 8.86
CA HIS A 81 6.13 -4.03 7.46
C HIS A 81 5.51 -2.89 6.65
N LEU A 82 4.23 -2.57 6.88
CA LEU A 82 3.49 -1.54 6.17
C LEU A 82 3.74 -0.12 6.70
N ARG A 83 4.34 0.03 7.87
CA ARG A 83 4.54 1.31 8.57
C ARG A 83 5.14 2.41 7.69
N TYR A 84 6.06 2.04 6.82
CA TYR A 84 6.74 2.98 5.91
C TYR A 84 6.23 2.90 4.47
N GLN A 85 5.31 1.99 4.20
CA GLN A 85 4.81 1.73 2.85
C GLN A 85 3.41 2.29 2.61
N MET A 86 2.63 2.47 3.68
CA MET A 86 1.24 2.93 3.58
C MET A 86 1.08 4.36 4.07
N PRO A 87 0.22 5.15 3.44
CA PRO A 87 -0.18 6.45 3.97
C PRO A 87 -0.74 6.31 5.39
N PRO A 88 -0.42 7.25 6.32
CA PRO A 88 -0.87 7.19 7.70
C PRO A 88 -2.39 7.01 7.87
N ASP A 89 -3.18 7.56 6.94
CA ASP A 89 -4.64 7.47 7.05
C ASP A 89 -5.20 6.10 6.74
N LEU A 90 -4.58 5.34 5.84
CA LEU A 90 -4.95 3.94 5.62
C LEU A 90 -4.63 3.10 6.85
N THR A 91 -3.47 3.31 7.45
CA THR A 91 -3.11 2.64 8.71
C THR A 91 -4.01 3.08 9.85
N ASN A 92 -4.42 4.35 9.89
CA ASN A 92 -5.36 4.86 10.90
C ASN A 92 -6.78 4.29 10.74
N SER A 93 -7.25 4.05 9.51
CA SER A 93 -8.57 3.42 9.29
C SER A 93 -8.61 1.97 9.80
N LEU A 94 -7.47 1.30 9.88
CA LEU A 94 -7.28 -0.06 10.40
C LEU A 94 -6.68 -0.07 11.81
N SER A 95 -6.45 1.09 12.44
CA SER A 95 -5.82 1.20 13.76
C SER A 95 -6.54 0.34 14.80
N TYR A 96 -7.87 0.29 14.73
CA TYR A 96 -8.67 -0.52 15.65
C TYR A 96 -8.31 -2.02 15.62
N LEU A 97 -7.93 -2.57 14.46
CA LEU A 97 -7.49 -3.97 14.34
C LEU A 97 -6.10 -4.16 14.94
N PHE A 98 -5.21 -3.20 14.70
CA PHE A 98 -3.87 -3.23 15.26
C PHE A 98 -3.89 -3.04 16.78
N ASP A 99 -4.75 -2.15 17.29
CA ASP A 99 -4.95 -1.92 18.72
C ASP A 99 -5.56 -3.17 19.39
N ALA A 100 -6.52 -3.84 18.73
CA ALA A 100 -7.08 -5.11 19.21
C ALA A 100 -6.01 -6.22 19.25
N ALA A 101 -5.17 -6.31 18.23
CA ALA A 101 -4.06 -7.27 18.18
C ALA A 101 -3.02 -6.97 19.29
N GLU A 102 -2.72 -5.71 19.53
CA GLU A 102 -1.80 -5.28 20.58
C GLU A 102 -2.36 -5.62 21.97
N ASN A 103 -3.65 -5.31 22.22
CA ASN A 103 -4.36 -5.65 23.46
C ASN A 103 -4.42 -7.18 23.66
N TYR A 104 -4.70 -7.96 22.62
CA TYR A 104 -4.69 -9.42 22.67
C TYR A 104 -3.33 -9.93 23.12
N MET A 105 -2.25 -9.43 22.52
CA MET A 105 -0.89 -9.80 22.89
C MET A 105 -0.49 -9.29 24.30
N HIS A 106 -1.05 -8.20 24.77
CA HIS A 106 -0.82 -7.69 26.14
C HIS A 106 -1.54 -8.51 27.20
N THR A 107 -2.76 -8.95 26.91
CA THR A 107 -3.57 -9.77 27.85
C THR A 107 -3.15 -11.24 27.87
N ALA A 108 -2.54 -11.74 26.79
CA ALA A 108 -1.92 -13.06 26.79
C ALA A 108 -0.85 -13.15 27.90
N SER A 109 -0.82 -14.27 28.62
CA SER A 109 0.10 -14.48 29.74
C SER A 109 1.55 -14.16 29.35
N GLY A 110 2.31 -13.50 30.23
CA GLY A 110 3.61 -12.87 29.95
C GLY A 110 4.73 -13.73 29.34
N SER A 111 4.51 -15.02 29.18
CA SER A 111 5.44 -15.99 28.59
C SER A 111 4.89 -16.70 27.34
N SER A 112 3.86 -16.16 26.68
CA SER A 112 3.30 -16.83 25.50
C SER A 112 4.38 -16.96 24.39
N PRO A 113 4.42 -18.08 23.65
CA PRO A 113 5.37 -18.31 22.56
C PRO A 113 5.31 -17.19 21.50
N GLU A 114 4.11 -16.70 21.19
CA GLU A 114 3.83 -15.68 20.18
C GLU A 114 4.48 -14.34 20.54
N LYS A 115 4.38 -13.94 21.81
CA LYS A 115 4.98 -12.71 22.34
C LYS A 115 6.51 -12.75 22.27
N ARG A 116 7.09 -13.90 22.62
CA ARG A 116 8.54 -14.13 22.49
C ARG A 116 8.98 -14.14 21.03
N TRP A 117 8.15 -14.67 20.13
CA TRP A 117 8.48 -14.71 18.71
C TRP A 117 8.46 -13.32 18.09
N LEU A 118 7.44 -12.49 18.39
CA LEU A 118 7.33 -11.11 17.90
C LEU A 118 8.57 -10.26 18.25
N SER A 119 9.15 -10.47 19.46
CA SER A 119 10.36 -9.76 19.87
C SER A 119 11.61 -10.16 19.09
N LYS A 120 11.59 -11.32 18.42
CA LYS A 120 12.73 -11.90 17.71
C LYS A 120 12.69 -11.69 16.20
N VAL A 121 11.59 -11.19 15.66
CA VAL A 121 11.43 -10.96 14.22
C VAL A 121 11.53 -9.46 13.92
N ARG A 122 12.36 -9.10 12.95
CA ARG A 122 12.51 -7.73 12.45
C ARG A 122 12.67 -7.77 10.94
N PHE A 123 12.11 -6.76 10.28
CA PHE A 123 12.28 -6.53 8.85
C PHE A 123 13.31 -5.43 8.63
N VAL A 124 14.28 -5.71 7.77
CA VAL A 124 15.26 -4.73 7.33
C VAL A 124 15.00 -4.46 5.86
N SER A 125 14.80 -3.18 5.52
CA SER A 125 14.62 -2.79 4.12
C SER A 125 15.89 -3.09 3.31
N GLY A 126 15.71 -3.63 2.12
CA GLY A 126 16.81 -3.80 1.15
C GLY A 126 17.21 -2.50 0.44
N SER A 127 16.40 -1.45 0.54
CA SER A 127 16.66 -0.09 0.03
C SER A 127 17.14 0.84 1.13
N LEU A 128 17.66 2.02 0.74
CA LEU A 128 17.99 3.07 1.71
C LEU A 128 16.73 3.44 2.53
N PRO A 129 16.85 3.55 3.87
CA PRO A 129 15.72 3.86 4.73
C PRO A 129 15.35 5.34 4.63
N LEU A 130 14.66 5.71 3.55
CA LEU A 130 14.13 7.06 3.34
C LEU A 130 12.85 7.28 4.16
N CYS A 131 12.66 8.50 4.66
CA CYS A 131 11.40 8.87 5.26
C CYS A 131 10.31 9.06 4.18
N PRO A 132 9.10 8.52 4.38
CA PRO A 132 8.01 8.72 3.45
C PRO A 132 7.60 10.20 3.39
N PRO A 133 7.31 10.73 2.20
CA PRO A 133 6.81 12.09 2.08
C PRO A 133 5.39 12.18 2.67
N MET A 134 5.08 13.36 3.25
CA MET A 134 3.75 13.60 3.80
C MET A 134 2.72 13.74 2.66
N ILE A 135 1.70 12.89 2.69
CA ILE A 135 0.53 12.98 1.84
C ILE A 135 -0.63 13.50 2.68
N ARG A 136 -1.30 14.56 2.24
CA ARG A 136 -2.47 15.08 2.94
C ARG A 136 -3.63 14.08 2.86
N PRO A 137 -4.29 13.75 3.98
CA PRO A 137 -5.41 12.79 4.03
C PRO A 137 -6.49 13.08 2.99
N LEU A 138 -6.88 14.34 2.87
CA LEU A 138 -7.89 14.78 1.94
C LEU A 138 -7.53 14.45 0.47
N ILE A 139 -6.24 14.58 0.11
CA ILE A 139 -5.76 14.25 -1.25
C ILE A 139 -5.92 12.76 -1.50
N PHE A 140 -5.40 11.93 -0.57
CA PHE A 140 -5.50 10.48 -0.70
C PHE A 140 -6.96 10.02 -0.81
N ASN A 141 -7.83 10.52 0.08
CA ASN A 141 -9.25 10.13 0.10
C ASN A 141 -9.97 10.49 -1.20
N LYS A 142 -9.76 11.71 -1.71
CA LYS A 142 -10.40 12.16 -2.97
C LYS A 142 -9.86 11.40 -4.19
N VAL A 143 -8.56 11.12 -4.25
CA VAL A 143 -7.98 10.30 -5.32
C VAL A 143 -8.54 8.88 -5.28
N SER A 144 -8.60 8.27 -4.11
CA SER A 144 -9.18 6.93 -3.93
C SER A 144 -10.66 6.90 -4.29
N GLU A 145 -11.42 7.94 -3.90
CA GLU A 145 -12.83 8.09 -4.26
C GLU A 145 -13.02 8.23 -5.77
N GLY A 146 -12.16 9.01 -6.45
CA GLY A 146 -12.19 9.16 -7.90
C GLY A 146 -11.91 7.85 -8.63
N LEU A 147 -10.94 7.07 -8.16
CA LEU A 147 -10.68 5.73 -8.66
C LEU A 147 -11.86 4.79 -8.46
N PHE A 148 -12.44 4.78 -7.25
CA PHE A 148 -13.58 3.94 -6.93
C PHE A 148 -14.83 4.28 -7.75
N LYS A 149 -15.10 5.58 -7.93
CA LYS A 149 -16.26 6.09 -8.70
C LYS A 149 -16.01 6.12 -10.21
N GLN A 150 -14.77 5.86 -10.64
CA GLN A 150 -14.36 5.95 -12.05
C GLN A 150 -14.69 7.31 -12.68
N VAL A 151 -14.35 8.40 -11.98
CA VAL A 151 -14.56 9.78 -12.46
C VAL A 151 -13.25 10.53 -12.64
N LYS A 152 -13.23 11.47 -13.58
CA LYS A 152 -12.08 12.35 -13.80
C LYS A 152 -11.85 13.23 -12.56
N LEU A 153 -10.59 13.61 -12.37
CA LEU A 153 -10.14 14.46 -11.28
C LEU A 153 -9.54 15.75 -11.80
N ASP A 154 -9.95 16.88 -11.22
CA ASP A 154 -9.29 18.17 -11.41
C ASP A 154 -8.21 18.32 -10.33
N ILE A 155 -6.95 18.43 -10.75
CA ILE A 155 -5.77 18.39 -9.88
C ILE A 155 -4.94 19.65 -10.06
N VAL A 156 -4.49 20.25 -8.95
CA VAL A 156 -3.37 21.21 -8.95
C VAL A 156 -2.12 20.43 -8.54
N TYR A 157 -1.16 20.32 -9.46
CA TYR A 157 0.04 19.51 -9.31
C TYR A 157 1.31 20.35 -9.36
N PHE A 158 2.21 20.14 -8.42
CA PHE A 158 3.52 20.77 -8.39
C PHE A 158 4.52 19.96 -9.23
N LYS A 159 4.98 20.54 -10.34
CA LYS A 159 6.05 19.99 -11.17
C LYS A 159 7.41 20.42 -10.62
N SER A 160 8.23 19.44 -10.20
CA SER A 160 9.56 19.73 -9.65
C SER A 160 10.60 20.14 -10.69
N GLU A 161 10.32 19.90 -11.97
CA GLU A 161 11.26 20.25 -13.05
C GLU A 161 11.35 21.75 -13.27
N ASN A 162 10.20 22.43 -13.20
CA ASN A 162 10.10 23.88 -13.45
C ASN A 162 9.68 24.64 -12.19
N GLU A 163 9.47 23.95 -11.05
CA GLU A 163 8.95 24.51 -9.80
C GLU A 163 7.58 25.22 -9.97
N GLU A 164 6.76 24.75 -10.90
CA GLU A 164 5.48 25.35 -11.26
C GLU A 164 4.29 24.52 -10.77
N GLU A 165 3.20 25.22 -10.40
CA GLU A 165 1.90 24.59 -10.18
C GLU A 165 1.09 24.59 -11.47
N VAL A 166 0.64 23.43 -11.90
CA VAL A 166 -0.18 23.25 -13.10
C VAL A 166 -1.53 22.69 -12.74
N GLN A 167 -2.56 23.15 -13.43
CA GLN A 167 -3.90 22.59 -13.34
C GLN A 167 -4.05 21.50 -14.41
N LEU A 168 -4.50 20.32 -13.99
CA LEU A 168 -4.64 19.15 -14.85
C LEU A 168 -6.00 18.52 -14.61
N ARG A 169 -6.67 18.11 -15.69
CA ARG A 169 -7.77 17.15 -15.60
C ARG A 169 -7.27 15.79 -16.03
N VAL A 170 -7.50 14.78 -15.17
CA VAL A 170 -6.94 13.46 -15.39
C VAL A 170 -7.99 12.37 -15.20
N SER A 171 -7.87 11.31 -15.98
CA SER A 171 -8.55 10.03 -15.75
C SER A 171 -7.68 9.16 -14.86
N PRO A 172 -8.06 8.88 -13.60
CA PRO A 172 -7.30 8.05 -12.69
C PRO A 172 -7.39 6.58 -13.13
N LEU A 173 -6.25 5.88 -13.20
CA LEU A 173 -6.15 4.48 -13.63
C LEU A 173 -5.73 3.54 -12.51
N GLY A 174 -5.00 4.03 -11.50
CA GLY A 174 -4.56 3.22 -10.38
C GLY A 174 -3.63 3.95 -9.42
N LEU A 175 -3.36 3.31 -8.28
CA LEU A 175 -2.36 3.74 -7.31
C LEU A 175 -1.22 2.73 -7.30
N VAL A 176 0.01 3.22 -7.38
CA VAL A 176 1.22 2.41 -7.33
C VAL A 176 2.17 2.95 -6.28
N GLN A 177 2.58 2.08 -5.39
CA GLN A 177 3.61 2.40 -4.41
C GLN A 177 4.97 1.91 -4.91
N GLN A 178 5.95 2.82 -4.86
CA GLN A 178 7.34 2.50 -5.09
C GLN A 178 8.15 2.98 -3.87
N ASP A 179 8.75 2.06 -3.16
CA ASP A 179 9.40 2.33 -1.88
C ASP A 179 8.49 3.13 -0.93
N VAL A 180 8.91 4.33 -0.55
CA VAL A 180 8.19 5.24 0.35
C VAL A 180 7.27 6.23 -0.39
N ARG A 181 7.17 6.17 -1.71
CA ARG A 181 6.39 7.11 -2.53
C ARG A 181 5.16 6.45 -3.11
N LEU A 182 4.04 7.15 -3.07
CA LEU A 182 2.79 6.72 -3.68
C LEU A 182 2.51 7.57 -4.92
N TYR A 183 2.15 6.91 -6.02
CA TYR A 183 1.89 7.54 -7.30
C TYR A 183 0.45 7.26 -7.77
N LEU A 184 -0.18 8.27 -8.33
CA LEU A 184 -1.38 8.14 -9.14
C LEU A 184 -0.95 7.85 -10.57
N VAL A 185 -1.32 6.68 -11.09
CA VAL A 185 -1.24 6.38 -12.52
C VAL A 185 -2.48 6.96 -13.17
N CYS A 186 -2.34 7.79 -14.18
CA CYS A 186 -3.45 8.49 -14.82
C CYS A 186 -3.13 8.84 -16.28
N CYS A 187 -4.19 9.18 -17.04
CA CYS A 187 -4.08 9.85 -18.34
C CYS A 187 -4.52 11.31 -18.22
N TYR A 188 -3.85 12.21 -18.92
CA TYR A 188 -4.34 13.58 -19.07
C TYR A 188 -5.53 13.61 -20.04
N GLU A 189 -6.44 14.57 -19.87
CA GLU A 189 -7.68 14.66 -20.65
C GLU A 189 -7.45 14.62 -22.16
N ASP A 190 -6.40 15.29 -22.63
CA ASP A 190 -6.13 15.47 -24.06
C ASP A 190 -5.18 14.42 -24.66
N THR A 191 -4.76 13.43 -23.88
CA THR A 191 -3.77 12.45 -24.34
C THR A 191 -4.07 11.05 -23.83
N THR A 192 -3.70 10.04 -24.63
CA THR A 192 -3.68 8.64 -24.19
C THR A 192 -2.39 8.27 -23.46
N GLN A 193 -1.48 9.23 -23.23
CA GLN A 193 -0.24 8.99 -22.53
C GLN A 193 -0.47 8.79 -21.04
N ILE A 194 -0.03 7.63 -20.55
CA ILE A 194 -0.07 7.32 -19.12
C ILE A 194 1.04 8.09 -18.41
N ARG A 195 0.71 8.69 -17.27
CA ARG A 195 1.60 9.48 -16.43
C ARG A 195 1.52 9.03 -14.99
N ASN A 196 2.63 9.21 -14.26
CA ASN A 196 2.74 8.90 -12.85
C ASN A 196 2.87 10.20 -12.06
N LEU A 197 1.83 10.57 -11.34
CA LEU A 197 1.80 11.76 -10.49
C LEU A 197 2.05 11.37 -9.05
N ALA A 198 3.14 11.88 -8.46
CA ALA A 198 3.44 11.63 -7.04
C ALA A 198 2.38 12.30 -6.14
N LEU A 199 1.68 11.53 -5.29
CA LEU A 199 0.57 12.05 -4.49
C LEU A 199 0.97 13.22 -3.59
N HIS A 200 2.16 13.19 -3.01
CA HIS A 200 2.67 14.26 -2.13
C HIS A 200 2.87 15.61 -2.84
N ARG A 201 2.91 15.60 -4.19
CA ARG A 201 3.01 16.82 -5.03
C ARG A 201 1.65 17.36 -5.46
N ILE A 202 0.57 16.65 -5.19
CA ILE A 202 -0.79 17.13 -5.45
C ILE A 202 -1.13 18.17 -4.36
N LYS A 203 -1.41 19.40 -4.78
CA LYS A 203 -1.76 20.52 -3.89
C LYS A 203 -3.27 20.57 -3.63
N LYS A 204 -4.06 20.29 -4.67
CA LYS A 204 -5.54 20.26 -4.63
C LYS A 204 -6.04 19.16 -5.53
N VAL A 205 -7.15 18.53 -5.16
CA VAL A 205 -7.88 17.58 -6.00
C VAL A 205 -9.37 17.76 -5.78
N GLU A 206 -10.14 17.75 -6.86
CA GLU A 206 -11.59 17.78 -6.86
C GLU A 206 -12.12 16.68 -7.77
N LEU A 207 -13.20 16.02 -7.34
CA LEU A 207 -13.90 15.06 -8.17
C LEU A 207 -14.74 15.81 -9.19
N THR A 208 -14.76 15.33 -10.41
CA THR A 208 -15.65 15.83 -11.46
C THR A 208 -16.89 14.94 -11.59
N THR A 209 -17.84 15.35 -12.43
CA THR A 209 -18.97 14.52 -12.86
C THR A 209 -18.68 13.73 -14.14
N PHE A 210 -17.52 13.93 -14.74
CA PHE A 210 -17.12 13.26 -15.98
C PHE A 210 -16.58 11.86 -15.68
N ILE A 211 -16.98 10.89 -16.49
CA ILE A 211 -16.50 9.51 -16.39
C ILE A 211 -15.02 9.47 -16.79
N ALA A 212 -14.21 8.74 -16.01
CA ALA A 212 -12.81 8.51 -16.34
C ALA A 212 -12.69 7.64 -17.59
N GLU A 213 -11.74 7.97 -18.44
CA GLU A 213 -11.43 7.23 -19.65
C GLU A 213 -10.21 6.34 -19.42
N GLU A 214 -10.36 5.05 -19.65
CA GLU A 214 -9.28 4.09 -19.59
C GLU A 214 -8.79 3.77 -21.00
N PRO A 215 -7.46 3.79 -21.27
CA PRO A 215 -6.93 3.39 -22.56
C PRO A 215 -7.28 1.94 -22.88
N LYS A 216 -7.63 1.65 -24.14
CA LYS A 216 -7.98 0.29 -24.56
C LYS A 216 -6.86 -0.71 -24.25
N GLY A 217 -7.23 -1.77 -23.54
CA GLY A 217 -6.30 -2.83 -23.16
C GLY A 217 -5.28 -2.41 -22.09
N PHE A 218 -5.56 -1.35 -21.32
CA PHE A 218 -4.75 -1.00 -20.17
C PHE A 218 -4.89 -2.08 -19.10
N ASP A 219 -3.75 -2.48 -18.56
CA ASP A 219 -3.64 -3.33 -17.38
C ASP A 219 -2.56 -2.76 -16.47
N LEU A 220 -2.93 -2.46 -15.23
CA LEU A 220 -2.05 -1.81 -14.27
C LEU A 220 -0.83 -2.67 -13.94
N GLN A 221 -0.99 -3.99 -13.84
CA GLN A 221 0.11 -4.89 -13.53
C GLN A 221 1.13 -4.91 -14.69
N GLN A 222 0.66 -5.08 -15.93
CA GLN A 222 1.54 -5.02 -17.10
C GLN A 222 2.24 -3.66 -17.24
N TYR A 223 1.55 -2.57 -16.87
CA TYR A 223 2.14 -1.25 -16.89
C TYR A 223 3.29 -1.15 -15.86
N VAL A 224 3.07 -1.65 -14.64
CA VAL A 224 4.11 -1.67 -13.59
C VAL A 224 5.28 -2.57 -13.99
N ASP A 225 5.00 -3.74 -14.59
CA ASP A 225 6.03 -4.70 -15.03
C ASP A 225 6.96 -4.12 -16.11
N ARG A 226 6.49 -3.15 -16.90
CA ARG A 226 7.31 -2.38 -17.83
C ARG A 226 8.25 -1.37 -17.16
N SER A 227 8.21 -1.29 -15.83
CA SER A 227 9.11 -0.51 -14.98
C SER A 227 9.14 1.02 -15.21
N PRO A 228 8.00 1.71 -15.46
CA PRO A 228 8.00 3.16 -15.69
C PRO A 228 8.40 3.97 -14.44
N PHE A 229 8.41 3.33 -13.26
CA PHE A 229 8.77 3.93 -11.97
C PHE A 229 10.27 3.87 -11.66
N ASN A 230 11.04 3.04 -12.38
CA ASN A 230 12.45 2.78 -12.06
C ASN A 230 13.43 3.75 -12.74
N TYR A 231 12.97 4.93 -13.16
CA TYR A 231 13.79 5.95 -13.81
C TYR A 231 14.71 5.33 -14.90
N GLY A 232 14.27 5.38 -16.15
CA GLY A 232 15.00 4.83 -17.29
C GLY A 232 14.06 4.57 -18.46
N ASN A 233 14.59 4.14 -19.57
CA ASN A 233 13.80 3.85 -20.77
C ASN A 233 12.96 2.58 -20.67
N ALA A 234 13.01 1.88 -19.53
CA ALA A 234 12.34 0.61 -19.28
C ALA A 234 12.44 -0.42 -20.41
N GLN A 235 13.39 -0.21 -21.35
CA GLN A 235 13.64 -1.13 -22.46
C GLN A 235 14.18 -2.43 -21.91
N LYS A 236 13.63 -3.54 -22.36
CA LYS A 236 14.18 -4.85 -22.02
C LYS A 236 15.54 -5.02 -22.67
N VAL A 237 16.49 -5.48 -21.89
CA VAL A 237 17.85 -5.78 -22.35
C VAL A 237 18.26 -7.17 -21.90
N LEU A 238 19.06 -7.81 -22.72
CA LEU A 238 19.83 -8.97 -22.32
C LEU A 238 21.08 -8.46 -21.56
N LEU A 239 21.09 -8.64 -20.26
CA LEU A 239 22.23 -8.33 -19.42
C LEU A 239 23.18 -9.54 -19.43
N GLU A 240 24.40 -9.33 -19.89
CA GLU A 240 25.51 -10.25 -19.75
C GLU A 240 26.56 -9.64 -18.83
N MET A 241 26.87 -10.30 -17.72
CA MET A 241 27.84 -9.81 -16.75
C MET A 241 28.84 -10.91 -16.44
N VAL A 242 30.13 -10.57 -16.49
CA VAL A 242 31.23 -11.49 -16.13
C VAL A 242 31.92 -10.95 -14.88
N PHE A 243 32.12 -11.81 -13.88
CA PHE A 243 32.68 -11.45 -12.59
C PHE A 243 33.46 -12.59 -11.95
N LYS A 244 34.29 -12.28 -10.94
CA LYS A 244 35.24 -13.26 -10.32
C LYS A 244 34.72 -13.87 -9.03
N ASN A 245 33.94 -13.13 -8.25
CA ASN A 245 33.65 -13.51 -6.87
C ASN A 245 32.64 -14.64 -6.78
N ARG A 246 33.08 -15.80 -6.24
CA ARG A 246 32.26 -17.00 -6.04
C ARG A 246 31.09 -16.76 -5.07
N GLN A 247 31.30 -15.96 -4.01
CA GLN A 247 30.25 -15.66 -3.06
C GLN A 247 29.10 -14.87 -3.72
N THR A 248 29.44 -13.94 -4.63
CA THR A 248 28.45 -13.23 -5.44
C THR A 248 27.66 -14.19 -6.34
N ALA A 249 28.33 -15.20 -6.92
CA ALA A 249 27.65 -16.22 -7.70
C ALA A 249 26.68 -17.05 -6.88
N LEU A 250 27.01 -17.38 -5.64
CA LEU A 250 26.10 -18.08 -4.72
C LEU A 250 24.88 -17.21 -4.39
N ILE A 251 25.07 -15.94 -4.03
CA ILE A 251 23.98 -14.99 -3.76
C ILE A 251 23.05 -14.89 -4.96
N LEU A 252 23.59 -14.77 -6.18
CA LEU A 252 22.79 -14.67 -7.40
C LEU A 252 22.07 -15.98 -7.79
N ARG A 253 22.52 -17.13 -7.28
CA ARG A 253 21.78 -18.39 -7.39
C ARG A 253 20.62 -18.47 -6.40
N GLU A 254 20.84 -17.99 -5.19
CA GLU A 254 19.84 -17.98 -4.12
C GLU A 254 18.74 -16.93 -4.36
N THR A 255 19.14 -15.75 -4.89
CA THR A 255 18.27 -14.61 -5.16
C THR A 255 18.45 -14.11 -6.60
N PRO A 256 17.93 -14.85 -7.60
CA PRO A 256 18.07 -14.49 -9.01
C PRO A 256 17.24 -13.27 -9.37
N PHE A 257 17.65 -12.50 -10.38
CA PHE A 257 16.87 -11.39 -10.95
C PHE A 257 15.50 -11.85 -11.43
N ASN A 258 15.45 -13.03 -12.04
CA ASN A 258 14.20 -13.70 -12.42
C ASN A 258 14.47 -15.22 -12.65
N ARG A 259 13.38 -15.97 -12.89
CA ARG A 259 13.45 -17.44 -13.08
C ARG A 259 14.19 -17.90 -14.34
N MET A 260 14.39 -16.98 -15.30
CA MET A 260 15.07 -17.28 -16.58
C MET A 260 16.58 -16.96 -16.51
N GLN A 261 17.07 -16.47 -15.37
CA GLN A 261 18.48 -16.18 -15.17
C GLN A 261 19.33 -17.43 -15.40
N LYS A 262 20.41 -17.27 -16.17
CA LYS A 262 21.46 -18.27 -16.38
C LYS A 262 22.74 -17.79 -15.71
N LEU A 263 23.36 -18.66 -14.93
CA LEU A 263 24.63 -18.39 -14.26
C LEU A 263 25.56 -19.57 -14.46
N GLU A 264 26.63 -19.36 -15.21
CA GLU A 264 27.59 -20.38 -15.63
C GLU A 264 28.98 -20.09 -15.05
N GLU A 265 29.65 -21.11 -14.54
CA GLU A 265 31.06 -21.06 -14.16
C GLU A 265 31.91 -21.39 -15.37
N ARG A 266 32.86 -20.52 -15.69
CA ARG A 266 33.79 -20.67 -16.82
C ARG A 266 35.03 -21.44 -16.41
N ARG A 267 35.75 -21.96 -17.40
CA ARG A 267 37.01 -22.71 -17.18
C ARG A 267 38.12 -21.88 -16.55
N ASP A 268 38.06 -20.58 -16.69
CA ASP A 268 39.00 -19.59 -16.10
C ASP A 268 38.67 -19.22 -14.65
N GLY A 269 37.66 -19.86 -14.05
CA GLY A 269 37.19 -19.57 -12.68
C GLY A 269 36.33 -18.31 -12.56
N THR A 270 35.96 -17.66 -13.66
CA THR A 270 35.00 -16.56 -13.67
C THR A 270 33.57 -17.05 -13.82
N PHE A 271 32.60 -16.21 -13.49
CA PHE A 271 31.16 -16.49 -13.63
C PHE A 271 30.54 -15.61 -14.68
N LYS A 272 29.72 -16.18 -15.57
CA LYS A 272 28.91 -15.45 -16.54
C LYS A 272 27.45 -15.51 -16.15
N LEU A 273 26.89 -14.34 -15.85
CA LEU A 273 25.45 -14.13 -15.69
C LEU A 273 24.86 -13.70 -17.02
N THR A 274 23.71 -14.28 -17.38
CA THR A 274 22.90 -13.88 -18.53
C THR A 274 21.43 -13.85 -18.10
N VAL A 275 20.79 -12.70 -18.25
CA VAL A 275 19.40 -12.50 -17.82
C VAL A 275 18.73 -11.38 -18.62
N GLU A 276 17.44 -11.54 -18.91
CA GLU A 276 16.61 -10.48 -19.48
C GLU A 276 16.06 -9.62 -18.36
N VAL A 277 16.33 -8.32 -18.38
CA VAL A 277 15.90 -7.36 -17.37
C VAL A 277 15.51 -6.03 -18.01
N ALA A 278 14.77 -5.19 -17.28
CA ALA A 278 14.53 -3.81 -17.69
C ALA A 278 15.79 -2.97 -17.42
N ASP A 279 16.22 -2.16 -18.40
CA ASP A 279 17.35 -1.23 -18.26
C ASP A 279 16.89 -0.01 -17.45
N THR A 280 17.18 -0.02 -16.17
CA THR A 280 16.75 1.00 -15.22
C THR A 280 17.93 1.61 -14.48
N VAL A 281 17.70 2.77 -13.87
CA VAL A 281 18.69 3.40 -12.99
C VAL A 281 18.98 2.50 -11.78
N LEU A 282 17.97 1.77 -11.29
CA LEU A 282 18.16 0.81 -10.18
C LEU A 282 19.10 -0.32 -10.58
N LEU A 283 18.94 -0.89 -11.78
CA LEU A 283 19.85 -1.91 -12.30
C LEU A 283 21.28 -1.36 -12.41
N THR A 284 21.43 -0.16 -12.96
CA THR A 284 22.74 0.48 -13.09
C THR A 284 23.35 0.75 -11.72
N GLY A 285 22.59 1.30 -10.79
CA GLY A 285 23.02 1.53 -9.40
C GLY A 285 23.42 0.23 -8.70
N TRP A 286 22.67 -0.85 -8.92
CA TRP A 286 23.00 -2.17 -8.38
C TRP A 286 24.34 -2.70 -8.95
N ILE A 287 24.53 -2.60 -10.27
CA ILE A 287 25.77 -3.03 -10.92
C ILE A 287 26.97 -2.25 -10.37
N GLU A 288 26.85 -0.93 -10.22
CA GLU A 288 27.93 -0.10 -9.68
C GLU A 288 28.22 -0.41 -8.20
N ALA A 289 27.20 -0.60 -7.38
CA ALA A 289 27.37 -0.96 -5.97
C ALA A 289 28.06 -2.33 -5.78
N TRP A 290 27.90 -3.24 -6.76
CA TRP A 290 28.51 -4.55 -6.74
C TRP A 290 29.82 -4.64 -7.51
N ARG A 291 30.22 -3.61 -8.23
CA ARG A 291 31.37 -3.61 -9.15
C ARG A 291 32.66 -4.15 -8.51
N GLU A 292 33.07 -3.56 -7.42
CA GLU A 292 34.28 -3.97 -6.70
C GLU A 292 34.07 -5.29 -5.95
N LYS A 293 32.98 -5.38 -5.19
CA LYS A 293 32.68 -6.54 -4.32
C LYS A 293 32.56 -7.84 -5.12
N ALA A 294 31.91 -7.79 -6.26
CA ALA A 294 31.77 -8.95 -7.15
C ALA A 294 33.00 -9.17 -8.03
N GLY A 295 33.89 -8.18 -8.17
CA GLY A 295 34.99 -8.20 -9.13
C GLY A 295 34.48 -8.31 -10.56
N ILE A 296 33.56 -7.38 -10.92
CA ILE A 296 32.96 -7.34 -12.25
C ILE A 296 34.01 -6.98 -13.30
N ILE A 297 34.18 -7.85 -14.27
CA ILE A 297 35.13 -7.70 -15.38
C ILE A 297 34.49 -6.97 -16.55
N SER A 298 33.27 -7.39 -16.91
CA SER A 298 32.53 -6.83 -18.03
C SER A 298 31.04 -6.85 -17.80
N VAL A 299 30.36 -5.81 -18.32
CA VAL A 299 28.92 -5.70 -18.36
C VAL A 299 28.52 -5.32 -19.78
N LYS A 300 27.62 -6.09 -20.36
CA LYS A 300 27.04 -5.82 -21.68
C LYS A 300 25.52 -5.81 -21.55
N LYS A 301 24.89 -4.78 -22.07
CA LYS A 301 23.44 -4.65 -22.18
C LYS A 301 23.08 -4.62 -23.66
N THR A 302 22.37 -5.62 -24.15
CA THR A 302 21.93 -5.71 -25.54
C THR A 302 20.42 -5.52 -25.59
N PRO A 303 19.89 -4.48 -26.27
CA PRO A 303 18.46 -4.29 -26.43
C PRO A 303 17.77 -5.53 -27.01
N ILE A 304 16.62 -5.87 -26.47
CA ILE A 304 15.75 -6.93 -26.97
C ILE A 304 14.57 -6.25 -27.67
N GLN A 305 14.27 -6.66 -28.89
CA GLN A 305 13.15 -6.15 -29.69
C GLN A 305 11.81 -6.64 -29.16
#